data_e24fd883443ec9ebd202cb46d0ca1d1b
#
_entry.id   e24fd883443ec9ebd202cb46d0ca1d1b
#
_cell.length_a   1.000
_cell.length_b   1.000
_cell.length_c   1.000
_cell.angle_alpha   90.00
_cell.angle_beta   90.00
_cell.angle_gamma   90.00
#
_symmetry.space_group_name_H-M   'P 1'
#
loop_
_entity.id
_entity.type
_entity.pdbx_description
1 polymer ?
#
loop_
_entity_poly.entity_id
_entity_poly.type
_entity_poly.pdbx_seq_one_letter_code
_entity_poly.pdbx_strand_id
1 'polypeptide(L)'
;MALPRNLLTDNPELYEARFPDPDRLAGRWTEDCLRRYGAGPRVLDMGCGTGRDAAHLAGVGRTVTGADVSEAMLAHARVHHPGPVYVHADLHGFDVGVFDAVVCLDSALLYCHTNAQLDAFLTSCRRALSPGGLLVAEMRNGAYFLGRTDLLDTPTVSSFTWRGTVHRSTTTLTVDRTAQLLRRTRVWTSNDGSAPVEQRSAWRLLFPLELRRLLTSHGFEVLELHDGPGPRTEPPWREGRLPAGTTDADRLHVVARLNSPV
;
A
#
# COMPACT_ATOMS: atom_id res chain seq x y z
N MET A 1 -19.14 -15.93 4.64
CA MET A 1 -18.71 -15.38 5.94
C MET A 1 -18.57 -13.88 5.74
N ALA A 2 -19.30 -13.04 6.53
CA ALA A 2 -19.18 -11.59 6.39
C ALA A 2 -17.74 -11.16 6.67
N LEU A 3 -17.19 -10.27 5.84
CA LEU A 3 -15.88 -9.67 6.08
C LEU A 3 -15.87 -8.98 7.44
N PRO A 4 -14.77 -9.08 8.22
CA PRO A 4 -14.70 -8.39 9.50
C PRO A 4 -14.83 -6.88 9.26
N ARG A 5 -15.65 -6.21 10.08
CA ARG A 5 -15.85 -4.75 10.01
C ARG A 5 -14.51 -4.04 10.17
N ASN A 6 -14.19 -3.16 9.23
CA ASN A 6 -13.03 -2.28 9.31
C ASN A 6 -13.54 -0.83 9.30
N LEU A 7 -13.54 -0.19 10.48
CA LEU A 7 -14.12 1.14 10.64
C LEU A 7 -13.62 2.14 9.59
N LEU A 8 -12.34 2.10 9.23
CA LEU A 8 -11.78 3.06 8.29
C LEU A 8 -12.07 2.70 6.83
N THR A 9 -11.91 1.42 6.43
CA THR A 9 -12.18 1.02 5.04
C THR A 9 -13.66 0.97 4.72
N ASP A 10 -14.52 0.78 5.73
CA ASP A 10 -15.97 0.87 5.59
C ASP A 10 -16.47 2.34 5.60
N ASN A 11 -15.61 3.29 5.98
CA ASN A 11 -15.91 4.73 6.04
C ASN A 11 -14.79 5.54 5.38
N PRO A 12 -14.77 5.65 4.06
CA PRO A 12 -13.69 6.31 3.31
C PRO A 12 -13.44 7.78 3.70
N GLU A 13 -14.49 8.56 4.01
CA GLU A 13 -14.33 9.93 4.48
C GLU A 13 -13.61 10.00 5.83
N LEU A 14 -13.91 9.06 6.73
CA LEU A 14 -13.23 8.92 8.01
C LEU A 14 -11.76 8.50 7.82
N TYR A 15 -11.51 7.63 6.84
CA TYR A 15 -10.16 7.25 6.44
C TYR A 15 -9.35 8.46 5.98
N GLU A 16 -9.89 9.30 5.09
CA GLU A 16 -9.21 10.49 4.60
C GLU A 16 -8.98 11.54 5.69
N ALA A 17 -9.95 11.72 6.59
CA ALA A 17 -9.79 12.60 7.74
C ALA A 17 -8.69 12.11 8.71
N ARG A 18 -8.54 10.78 8.85
CA ARG A 18 -7.51 10.18 9.73
C ARG A 18 -6.11 10.21 9.10
N PHE A 19 -6.02 10.14 7.78
CA PHE A 19 -4.77 10.10 7.02
C PHE A 19 -4.78 11.18 5.92
N PRO A 20 -4.73 12.46 6.31
CA PRO A 20 -4.66 13.54 5.34
C PRO A 20 -3.35 13.47 4.55
N ASP A 21 -3.44 13.70 3.25
CA ASP A 21 -2.28 13.85 2.36
C ASP A 21 -2.49 15.05 1.41
N PRO A 22 -2.44 16.28 1.93
CA PRO A 22 -2.68 17.49 1.14
C PRO A 22 -1.62 17.68 0.04
N ASP A 23 -0.40 17.21 0.27
CA ASP A 23 0.73 17.36 -0.64
C ASP A 23 0.80 16.26 -1.71
N ARG A 24 -0.07 15.25 -1.64
CA ARG A 24 -0.09 14.11 -2.57
C ARG A 24 1.28 13.43 -2.69
N LEU A 25 1.95 13.24 -1.57
CA LEU A 25 3.35 12.77 -1.55
C LEU A 25 3.52 11.39 -2.18
N ALA A 26 2.58 10.47 -1.95
CA ALA A 26 2.66 9.13 -2.52
C ALA A 26 2.48 9.14 -4.04
N GLY A 27 1.49 9.88 -4.55
CA GLY A 27 1.28 10.04 -5.99
C GLY A 27 2.46 10.74 -6.68
N ARG A 28 3.00 11.81 -6.08
CA ARG A 28 4.17 12.54 -6.61
C ARG A 28 5.44 11.69 -6.63
N TRP A 29 5.71 10.95 -5.56
CA TRP A 29 6.83 10.01 -5.49
C TRP A 29 6.70 8.92 -6.54
N THR A 30 5.49 8.37 -6.70
CA THR A 30 5.20 7.36 -7.72
C THR A 30 5.47 7.92 -9.12
N GLU A 31 4.96 9.10 -9.44
CA GLU A 31 5.20 9.74 -10.75
C GLU A 31 6.70 9.97 -11.00
N ASP A 32 7.45 10.40 -9.98
CA ASP A 32 8.91 10.54 -10.10
C ASP A 32 9.59 9.20 -10.42
N CYS A 33 9.20 8.11 -9.77
CA CYS A 33 9.70 6.76 -10.08
C CYS A 33 9.36 6.35 -11.52
N LEU A 34 8.10 6.54 -11.93
CA LEU A 34 7.64 6.17 -13.29
C LEU A 34 8.39 6.96 -14.36
N ARG A 35 8.59 8.26 -14.15
CA ARG A 35 9.32 9.12 -15.07
C ARG A 35 10.80 8.76 -15.14
N ARG A 36 11.44 8.52 -13.99
CA ARG A 36 12.86 8.21 -13.86
C ARG A 36 13.24 6.95 -14.63
N TYR A 37 12.36 5.97 -14.64
CA TYR A 37 12.58 4.69 -15.32
C TYR A 37 11.85 4.55 -16.66
N GLY A 38 11.25 5.64 -17.16
CA GLY A 38 10.68 5.70 -18.50
C GLY A 38 9.42 4.85 -18.68
N ALA A 39 8.57 4.74 -17.66
CA ALA A 39 7.30 4.02 -17.79
C ALA A 39 6.37 4.71 -18.80
N GLY A 40 5.67 3.91 -19.62
CA GLY A 40 4.60 4.38 -20.49
C GLY A 40 3.37 4.89 -19.69
N PRO A 41 2.35 5.41 -20.38
CA PRO A 41 1.27 6.16 -19.73
C PRO A 41 0.27 5.33 -18.96
N ARG A 42 0.13 4.03 -19.22
CA ARG A 42 -0.92 3.18 -18.63
C ARG A 42 -0.47 2.66 -17.27
N VAL A 43 -1.20 3.02 -16.21
CA VAL A 43 -0.86 2.66 -14.82
C VAL A 43 -2.02 1.93 -14.17
N LEU A 44 -1.75 0.81 -13.52
CA LEU A 44 -2.64 0.13 -12.59
C LEU A 44 -2.23 0.49 -11.17
N ASP A 45 -3.13 1.10 -10.39
CA ASP A 45 -2.96 1.31 -8.96
C ASP A 45 -3.74 0.20 -8.21
N MET A 46 -3.01 -0.81 -7.74
CA MET A 46 -3.56 -1.99 -7.07
C MET A 46 -3.61 -1.77 -5.55
N GLY A 47 -4.81 -1.82 -4.98
CA GLY A 47 -5.09 -1.41 -3.61
C GLY A 47 -5.24 0.12 -3.52
N CYS A 48 -5.91 0.74 -4.50
CA CYS A 48 -6.01 2.19 -4.65
C CYS A 48 -6.79 2.90 -3.53
N GLY A 49 -7.52 2.16 -2.69
CA GLY A 49 -8.30 2.72 -1.59
C GLY A 49 -9.27 3.82 -2.05
N THR A 50 -9.15 5.02 -1.45
CA THR A 50 -9.99 6.17 -1.80
C THR A 50 -9.66 6.80 -3.16
N GLY A 51 -8.62 6.33 -3.87
CA GLY A 51 -8.28 6.79 -5.22
C GLY A 51 -7.44 8.05 -5.30
N ARG A 52 -6.95 8.60 -4.19
CA ARG A 52 -6.18 9.87 -4.15
C ARG A 52 -4.94 9.85 -5.01
N ASP A 53 -4.15 8.76 -4.93
CA ASP A 53 -2.91 8.62 -5.69
C ASP A 53 -3.19 8.33 -7.16
N ALA A 54 -4.17 7.46 -7.45
CA ALA A 54 -4.66 7.20 -8.79
C ALA A 54 -5.12 8.50 -9.50
N ALA A 55 -5.91 9.34 -8.82
CA ALA A 55 -6.38 10.61 -9.38
C ALA A 55 -5.23 11.61 -9.58
N HIS A 56 -4.23 11.64 -8.68
CA HIS A 56 -3.04 12.45 -8.88
C HIS A 56 -2.30 12.06 -10.17
N LEU A 57 -2.05 10.75 -10.35
CA LEU A 57 -1.39 10.23 -11.55
C LEU A 57 -2.18 10.54 -12.83
N ALA A 58 -3.51 10.43 -12.79
CA ALA A 58 -4.35 10.82 -13.91
C ALA A 58 -4.26 12.34 -14.19
N GLY A 59 -4.21 13.16 -13.15
CA GLY A 59 -4.07 14.62 -13.25
C GLY A 59 -2.75 15.08 -13.88
N VAL A 60 -1.70 14.27 -13.80
CA VAL A 60 -0.40 14.54 -14.46
C VAL A 60 -0.25 13.83 -15.80
N GLY A 61 -1.35 13.30 -16.37
CA GLY A 61 -1.41 12.80 -17.76
C GLY A 61 -1.26 11.28 -17.91
N ARG A 62 -1.31 10.50 -16.83
CA ARG A 62 -1.34 9.04 -16.92
C ARG A 62 -2.75 8.53 -17.22
N THR A 63 -2.86 7.42 -17.91
CA THR A 63 -4.12 6.65 -18.07
C THR A 63 -4.18 5.64 -16.94
N VAL A 64 -5.03 5.88 -15.94
CA VAL A 64 -5.00 5.13 -14.69
C VAL A 64 -6.23 4.26 -14.52
N THR A 65 -5.99 3.00 -14.13
CA THR A 65 -7.00 2.12 -13.55
C THR A 65 -6.68 1.95 -12.07
N GLY A 66 -7.60 2.32 -11.19
CA GLY A 66 -7.52 2.04 -9.75
C GLY A 66 -8.30 0.76 -9.43
N ALA A 67 -7.69 -0.17 -8.73
CA ALA A 67 -8.30 -1.42 -8.32
C ALA A 67 -8.26 -1.61 -6.81
N ASP A 68 -9.37 -2.01 -6.20
CA ASP A 68 -9.47 -2.31 -4.77
C ASP A 68 -10.53 -3.39 -4.53
N VAL A 69 -10.42 -4.10 -3.40
CA VAL A 69 -11.40 -5.10 -2.98
C VAL A 69 -12.59 -4.46 -2.23
N SER A 70 -12.46 -3.22 -1.77
CA SER A 70 -13.49 -2.50 -1.03
C SER A 70 -14.38 -1.67 -1.95
N GLU A 71 -15.62 -2.13 -2.17
CA GLU A 71 -16.60 -1.34 -2.94
C GLU A 71 -16.91 0.01 -2.29
N ALA A 72 -16.84 0.13 -0.97
CA ALA A 72 -17.04 1.41 -0.29
C ALA A 72 -15.94 2.41 -0.68
N MET A 73 -14.67 1.96 -0.72
CA MET A 73 -13.54 2.78 -1.17
C MET A 73 -13.71 3.17 -2.65
N LEU A 74 -14.06 2.23 -3.52
CA LEU A 74 -14.25 2.49 -4.95
C LEU A 74 -15.43 3.43 -5.23
N ALA A 75 -16.53 3.30 -4.50
CA ALA A 75 -17.67 4.21 -4.62
C ALA A 75 -17.27 5.65 -4.23
N HIS A 76 -16.51 5.80 -3.15
CA HIS A 76 -15.96 7.09 -2.75
C HIS A 76 -15.00 7.65 -3.80
N ALA A 77 -14.08 6.83 -4.30
CA ALA A 77 -13.10 7.21 -5.32
C ALA A 77 -13.77 7.74 -6.60
N ARG A 78 -14.80 7.07 -7.09
CA ARG A 78 -15.55 7.52 -8.29
C ARG A 78 -16.16 8.92 -8.14
N VAL A 79 -16.57 9.28 -6.93
CA VAL A 79 -17.23 10.56 -6.64
C VAL A 79 -16.20 11.66 -6.34
N HIS A 80 -15.21 11.38 -5.51
CA HIS A 80 -14.32 12.40 -4.93
C HIS A 80 -12.96 12.52 -5.65
N HIS A 81 -12.57 11.48 -6.39
CA HIS A 81 -11.30 11.41 -7.11
C HIS A 81 -11.51 10.96 -8.58
N PRO A 82 -12.28 11.73 -9.38
CA PRO A 82 -12.57 11.39 -10.77
C PRO A 82 -11.30 11.45 -11.64
N GLY A 83 -11.37 10.79 -12.80
CA GLY A 83 -10.30 10.71 -13.79
C GLY A 83 -9.86 9.27 -14.06
N PRO A 84 -9.46 8.49 -13.06
CA PRO A 84 -9.19 7.06 -13.23
C PRO A 84 -10.46 6.24 -13.51
N VAL A 85 -10.27 5.09 -14.15
CA VAL A 85 -11.27 4.01 -14.14
C VAL A 85 -11.10 3.21 -12.87
N TYR A 86 -12.20 2.98 -12.11
CA TYR A 86 -12.16 2.23 -10.86
C TYR A 86 -12.85 0.88 -10.99
N VAL A 87 -12.13 -0.20 -10.69
CA VAL A 87 -12.58 -1.58 -10.82
C VAL A 87 -12.44 -2.36 -9.51
N HIS A 88 -13.38 -3.27 -9.24
CA HIS A 88 -13.27 -4.20 -8.12
C HIS A 88 -12.32 -5.33 -8.50
N ALA A 89 -11.25 -5.53 -7.74
CA ALA A 89 -10.31 -6.62 -7.92
C ALA A 89 -9.61 -7.00 -6.61
N ASP A 90 -9.27 -8.28 -6.47
CA ASP A 90 -8.51 -8.81 -5.34
C ASP A 90 -7.03 -8.89 -5.73
N LEU A 91 -6.15 -8.36 -4.90
CA LEU A 91 -4.70 -8.42 -5.10
C LEU A 91 -4.14 -9.87 -5.09
N HIS A 92 -4.85 -10.83 -4.51
CA HIS A 92 -4.46 -12.25 -4.53
C HIS A 92 -4.64 -12.94 -5.89
N GLY A 93 -5.20 -12.23 -6.88
CA GLY A 93 -5.36 -12.72 -8.24
C GLY A 93 -6.24 -11.80 -9.05
N PHE A 94 -5.64 -11.06 -9.99
CA PHE A 94 -6.37 -10.09 -10.83
C PHE A 94 -6.03 -10.25 -12.31
N ASP A 95 -7.02 -9.88 -13.13
CA ASP A 95 -6.90 -9.78 -14.58
C ASP A 95 -7.75 -8.58 -15.04
N VAL A 96 -7.13 -7.41 -15.08
CA VAL A 96 -7.80 -6.12 -15.31
C VAL A 96 -7.23 -5.37 -16.52
N GLY A 97 -6.44 -6.05 -17.33
CA GLY A 97 -5.84 -5.50 -18.56
C GLY A 97 -4.31 -5.45 -18.52
N VAL A 98 -3.73 -4.72 -19.50
CA VAL A 98 -2.28 -4.60 -19.68
C VAL A 98 -1.85 -3.15 -19.52
N PHE A 99 -0.81 -2.95 -18.72
CA PHE A 99 -0.31 -1.66 -18.26
C PHE A 99 1.20 -1.53 -18.49
N ASP A 100 1.69 -0.30 -18.43
CA ASP A 100 3.11 0.01 -18.49
C ASP A 100 3.73 0.07 -17.09
N ALA A 101 2.87 0.22 -16.06
CA ALA A 101 3.27 0.09 -14.67
C ALA A 101 2.13 -0.46 -13.80
N VAL A 102 2.50 -1.24 -12.78
CA VAL A 102 1.66 -1.61 -11.63
C VAL A 102 2.22 -0.92 -10.40
N VAL A 103 1.36 -0.25 -9.66
CA VAL A 103 1.68 0.45 -8.42
C VAL A 103 0.94 -0.22 -7.27
N CYS A 104 1.60 -0.40 -6.11
CA CYS A 104 0.99 -0.99 -4.92
C CYS A 104 1.55 -0.29 -3.67
N LEU A 105 0.80 0.65 -3.13
CA LEU A 105 1.26 1.57 -2.08
C LEU A 105 0.66 1.23 -0.70
N ASP A 106 1.12 1.96 0.32
CA ASP A 106 0.64 1.92 1.71
C ASP A 106 0.52 0.51 2.28
N SER A 107 1.49 -0.34 1.96
CA SER A 107 1.55 -1.71 2.48
C SER A 107 0.42 -2.64 1.99
N ALA A 108 -0.28 -2.30 0.90
CA ALA A 108 -1.33 -3.16 0.36
C ALA A 108 -0.79 -4.57 0.03
N LEU A 109 0.42 -4.66 -0.50
CA LEU A 109 1.09 -5.94 -0.75
C LEU A 109 1.18 -6.84 0.49
N LEU A 110 1.30 -6.27 1.68
CA LEU A 110 1.46 -7.04 2.92
C LEU A 110 0.18 -7.75 3.38
N TYR A 111 -0.95 -7.52 2.73
CA TYR A 111 -2.16 -8.33 2.90
C TYR A 111 -2.06 -9.69 2.18
N CYS A 112 -1.05 -9.92 1.36
CA CYS A 112 -0.64 -11.26 0.93
C CYS A 112 0.04 -11.99 2.09
N HIS A 113 -0.73 -12.66 2.93
CA HIS A 113 -0.25 -13.27 4.17
C HIS A 113 0.56 -14.56 3.96
N THR A 114 0.33 -15.27 2.86
CA THR A 114 1.00 -16.55 2.54
C THR A 114 1.89 -16.41 1.30
N ASN A 115 2.85 -17.32 1.16
CA ASN A 115 3.68 -17.37 -0.04
C ASN A 115 2.84 -17.57 -1.30
N ALA A 116 1.82 -18.44 -1.24
CA ALA A 116 0.92 -18.65 -2.38
C ALA A 116 0.19 -17.36 -2.81
N GLN A 117 -0.20 -16.49 -1.86
CA GLN A 117 -0.81 -15.20 -2.18
C GLN A 117 0.22 -14.22 -2.78
N LEU A 118 1.46 -14.18 -2.27
CA LEU A 118 2.54 -13.38 -2.84
C LEU A 118 2.87 -13.84 -4.27
N ASP A 119 2.96 -15.15 -4.49
CA ASP A 119 3.19 -15.73 -5.82
C ASP A 119 2.04 -15.40 -6.79
N ALA A 120 0.80 -15.47 -6.33
CA ALA A 120 -0.39 -15.12 -7.12
C ALA A 120 -0.40 -13.63 -7.49
N PHE A 121 -0.07 -12.74 -6.54
CA PHE A 121 0.07 -11.31 -6.79
C PHE A 121 1.14 -11.02 -7.85
N LEU A 122 2.35 -11.55 -7.68
CA LEU A 122 3.46 -11.31 -8.61
C LEU A 122 3.19 -11.93 -9.99
N THR A 123 2.52 -13.08 -10.05
CA THR A 123 2.07 -13.69 -11.31
C THR A 123 1.05 -12.81 -12.01
N SER A 124 0.11 -12.21 -11.27
CA SER A 124 -0.86 -11.26 -11.83
C SER A 124 -0.20 -9.98 -12.30
N CYS A 125 0.79 -9.44 -11.55
CA CYS A 125 1.60 -8.31 -12.02
C CYS A 125 2.32 -8.61 -13.33
N ARG A 126 2.92 -9.80 -13.48
CA ARG A 126 3.58 -10.20 -14.73
C ARG A 126 2.64 -10.24 -15.93
N ARG A 127 1.41 -10.73 -15.73
CA ARG A 127 0.40 -10.76 -16.80
C ARG A 127 -0.13 -9.37 -17.15
N ALA A 128 -0.25 -8.52 -16.14
CA ALA A 128 -0.75 -7.15 -16.28
C ALA A 128 0.31 -6.17 -16.82
N LEU A 129 1.59 -6.54 -16.87
CA LEU A 129 2.64 -5.66 -17.34
C LEU A 129 3.03 -5.94 -18.80
N SER A 130 3.19 -4.87 -19.56
CA SER A 130 3.90 -4.91 -20.86
C SER A 130 5.35 -5.35 -20.64
N PRO A 131 6.02 -5.93 -21.64
CA PRO A 131 7.46 -6.20 -21.58
C PRO A 131 8.25 -4.95 -21.19
N GLY A 132 9.12 -5.05 -20.18
CA GLY A 132 9.86 -3.90 -19.64
C GLY A 132 9.06 -2.98 -18.72
N GLY A 133 7.79 -3.30 -18.44
CA GLY A 133 6.92 -2.53 -17.53
C GLY A 133 7.42 -2.57 -16.08
N LEU A 134 6.97 -1.61 -15.28
CA LEU A 134 7.45 -1.41 -13.92
C LEU A 134 6.45 -1.90 -12.87
N LEU A 135 6.98 -2.50 -11.81
CA LEU A 135 6.30 -2.67 -10.53
C LEU A 135 6.91 -1.68 -9.52
N VAL A 136 6.07 -0.78 -8.99
CA VAL A 136 6.45 0.20 -7.96
C VAL A 136 5.65 -0.11 -6.70
N ALA A 137 6.31 -0.36 -5.59
CA ALA A 137 5.62 -0.62 -4.33
C ALA A 137 6.26 0.09 -3.15
N GLU A 138 5.42 0.46 -2.17
CA GLU A 138 5.84 1.02 -0.88
C GLU A 138 5.11 0.27 0.23
N MET A 139 5.89 -0.17 1.25
CA MET A 139 5.35 -0.98 2.32
C MET A 139 6.14 -0.84 3.61
N ARG A 140 5.59 -1.36 4.71
CA ARG A 140 6.36 -1.53 5.95
C ARG A 140 7.43 -2.60 5.78
N ASN A 141 8.56 -2.34 6.40
CA ASN A 141 9.69 -3.27 6.45
C ASN A 141 9.46 -4.31 7.56
N GLY A 142 9.32 -5.59 7.18
CA GLY A 142 9.15 -6.67 8.16
C GLY A 142 10.32 -6.79 9.14
N ALA A 143 11.54 -6.53 8.68
CA ALA A 143 12.75 -6.61 9.51
C ALA A 143 12.77 -5.58 10.65
N TYR A 144 12.17 -4.41 10.45
CA TYR A 144 12.09 -3.33 11.43
C TYR A 144 11.41 -3.75 12.74
N PHE A 145 10.44 -4.67 12.67
CA PHE A 145 9.69 -5.13 13.84
C PHE A 145 10.41 -6.19 14.67
N LEU A 146 11.53 -6.73 14.18
CA LEU A 146 12.31 -7.70 14.95
C LEU A 146 13.06 -6.99 16.09
N GLY A 147 12.80 -7.44 17.32
CA GLY A 147 13.44 -6.89 18.51
C GLY A 147 12.91 -5.53 18.97
N ARG A 148 11.88 -4.97 18.34
CA ARG A 148 11.25 -3.69 18.73
C ARG A 148 10.20 -3.92 19.82
N THR A 149 10.67 -4.15 21.05
CA THR A 149 9.80 -4.37 22.23
C THR A 149 9.00 -3.12 22.61
N ASP A 150 9.45 -1.95 22.21
CA ASP A 150 8.76 -0.66 22.38
C ASP A 150 7.47 -0.55 21.53
N LEU A 151 7.40 -1.28 20.40
CA LEU A 151 6.26 -1.28 19.47
C LEU A 151 5.35 -2.48 19.65
N LEU A 152 5.85 -3.58 20.22
CA LEU A 152 5.12 -4.84 20.31
C LEU A 152 4.55 -5.03 21.70
N ASP A 153 3.38 -5.70 21.77
CA ASP A 153 2.67 -6.08 23.00
C ASP A 153 2.27 -4.90 23.93
N THR A 154 2.61 -3.66 23.53
CA THR A 154 2.26 -2.45 24.27
C THR A 154 1.13 -1.71 23.55
N PRO A 155 -0.01 -1.46 24.19
CA PRO A 155 -1.09 -0.70 23.59
C PRO A 155 -0.68 0.74 23.31
N THR A 156 -0.85 1.19 22.08
CA THR A 156 -0.68 2.60 21.69
C THR A 156 -2.02 3.25 21.50
N VAL A 157 -2.16 4.50 21.96
CA VAL A 157 -3.41 5.25 21.88
C VAL A 157 -3.23 6.41 20.92
N SER A 158 -4.17 6.58 20.00
CA SER A 158 -4.25 7.78 19.17
C SER A 158 -5.70 8.27 19.06
N SER A 159 -5.87 9.56 18.84
CA SER A 159 -7.20 10.16 18.64
C SER A 159 -7.15 11.19 17.53
N PHE A 160 -8.30 11.42 16.91
CA PHE A 160 -8.54 12.51 15.98
C PHE A 160 -10.00 12.93 16.04
N THR A 161 -10.29 14.14 15.56
CA THR A 161 -11.65 14.67 15.52
C THR A 161 -12.13 14.72 14.08
N TRP A 162 -13.34 14.23 13.84
CA TRP A 162 -14.01 14.31 12.55
C TRP A 162 -15.49 14.70 12.75
N ARG A 163 -15.94 15.74 12.08
CA ARG A 163 -17.33 16.29 12.19
C ARG A 163 -17.81 16.47 13.63
N GLY A 164 -16.92 16.96 14.51
CA GLY A 164 -17.22 17.18 15.92
C GLY A 164 -17.16 15.94 16.82
N THR A 165 -17.04 14.75 16.26
CA THR A 165 -16.87 13.50 17.01
C THR A 165 -15.39 13.19 17.22
N VAL A 166 -15.01 12.91 18.47
CA VAL A 166 -13.67 12.45 18.82
C VAL A 166 -13.63 10.93 18.68
N HIS A 167 -12.80 10.45 17.74
CA HIS A 167 -12.51 9.03 17.58
C HIS A 167 -11.18 8.69 18.24
N ARG A 168 -11.17 7.68 19.09
CA ARG A 168 -9.99 7.19 19.78
C ARG A 168 -9.74 5.74 19.41
N SER A 169 -8.51 5.39 19.10
CA SER A 169 -8.11 4.00 18.88
C SER A 169 -7.06 3.56 19.89
N THR A 170 -7.25 2.36 20.44
CA THR A 170 -6.21 1.63 21.17
C THR A 170 -5.74 0.48 20.29
N THR A 171 -4.45 0.49 19.94
CA THR A 171 -3.87 -0.47 19.00
C THR A 171 -2.79 -1.28 19.69
N THR A 172 -2.85 -2.61 19.57
CA THR A 172 -1.80 -3.54 20.00
C THR A 172 -1.27 -4.30 18.79
N LEU A 173 0.04 -4.39 18.69
CA LEU A 173 0.75 -5.15 17.66
C LEU A 173 1.41 -6.38 18.31
N THR A 174 1.25 -7.55 17.69
CA THR A 174 1.89 -8.80 18.12
C THR A 174 2.52 -9.50 16.92
N VAL A 175 3.63 -10.21 17.12
CA VAL A 175 4.30 -10.97 16.06
C VAL A 175 3.94 -12.44 16.16
N ASP A 176 3.27 -12.94 15.13
CA ASP A 176 3.13 -14.37 14.88
C ASP A 176 4.36 -14.86 14.10
N ARG A 177 5.33 -15.42 14.82
CA ARG A 177 6.60 -15.85 14.24
C ARG A 177 6.45 -17.02 13.27
N THR A 178 5.51 -17.92 13.52
CA THR A 178 5.26 -19.11 12.68
C THR A 178 4.68 -18.71 11.34
N ALA A 179 3.70 -17.84 11.34
CA ALA A 179 3.05 -17.34 10.12
C ALA A 179 3.80 -16.15 9.48
N GLN A 180 4.84 -15.60 10.15
CA GLN A 180 5.52 -14.36 9.76
C GLN A 180 4.55 -13.19 9.55
N LEU A 181 3.64 -12.99 10.50
CA LEU A 181 2.65 -11.94 10.45
C LEU A 181 2.81 -10.96 11.62
N LEU A 182 2.70 -9.67 11.32
CA LEU A 182 2.45 -8.63 12.30
C LEU A 182 0.94 -8.51 12.46
N ARG A 183 0.40 -9.04 13.56
CA ARG A 183 -1.01 -8.97 13.88
C ARG A 183 -1.33 -7.67 14.59
N ARG A 184 -2.42 -7.06 14.21
CA ARG A 184 -2.92 -5.82 14.81
C ARG A 184 -4.33 -6.04 15.34
N THR A 185 -4.52 -5.79 16.64
CA THR A 185 -5.84 -5.62 17.26
C THR A 185 -6.02 -4.13 17.54
N ARG A 186 -7.12 -3.55 17.09
CA ARG A 186 -7.47 -2.16 17.30
C ARG A 186 -8.88 -2.04 17.80
N VAL A 187 -9.07 -1.33 18.92
CA VAL A 187 -10.38 -1.00 19.46
C VAL A 187 -10.62 0.48 19.23
N TRP A 188 -11.69 0.78 18.53
CA TRP A 188 -12.18 2.12 18.28
C TRP A 188 -13.28 2.47 19.27
N THR A 189 -13.22 3.69 19.82
CA THR A 189 -14.26 4.30 20.63
C THR A 189 -14.52 5.71 20.13
N SER A 190 -15.76 6.18 20.27
CA SER A 190 -16.17 7.53 19.89
C SER A 190 -16.96 8.17 21.02
N ASN A 191 -16.91 9.50 21.13
CA ASN A 191 -17.64 10.24 22.18
C ASN A 191 -19.10 10.53 21.80
N ASP A 192 -19.61 9.96 20.71
CA ASP A 192 -21.01 10.06 20.25
C ASP A 192 -21.95 9.00 20.85
N GLY A 193 -21.44 8.16 21.75
CA GLY A 193 -22.18 7.07 22.38
C GLY A 193 -22.28 5.79 21.55
N SER A 194 -21.65 5.71 20.40
CA SER A 194 -21.58 4.48 19.60
C SER A 194 -20.84 3.37 20.34
N ALA A 195 -21.23 2.11 20.10
CA ALA A 195 -20.56 0.95 20.67
C ALA A 195 -19.10 0.83 20.15
N PRO A 196 -18.16 0.38 20.99
CA PRO A 196 -16.79 0.13 20.54
C PRO A 196 -16.73 -0.85 19.37
N VAL A 197 -15.83 -0.60 18.41
CA VAL A 197 -15.59 -1.45 17.26
C VAL A 197 -14.20 -2.09 17.39
N GLU A 198 -14.15 -3.41 17.53
CA GLU A 198 -12.90 -4.16 17.47
C GLU A 198 -12.59 -4.53 16.01
N GLN A 199 -11.37 -4.22 15.60
CA GLN A 199 -10.83 -4.54 14.27
C GLN A 199 -9.59 -5.38 14.44
N ARG A 200 -9.51 -6.49 13.69
CA ARG A 200 -8.32 -7.33 13.59
C ARG A 200 -7.81 -7.34 12.16
N SER A 201 -6.52 -7.18 12.01
CA SER A 201 -5.83 -7.27 10.72
C SER A 201 -4.42 -7.79 10.92
N ALA A 202 -3.77 -8.16 9.83
CA ALA A 202 -2.39 -8.58 9.86
C ALA A 202 -1.65 -8.05 8.63
N TRP A 203 -0.33 -7.93 8.75
CA TRP A 203 0.58 -7.68 7.65
C TRP A 203 1.64 -8.76 7.59
N ARG A 204 1.95 -9.23 6.39
CA ARG A 204 3.11 -10.10 6.17
C ARG A 204 4.37 -9.38 6.61
N LEU A 205 5.20 -10.03 7.44
CA LEU A 205 6.56 -9.56 7.72
C LEU A 205 7.46 -9.97 6.55
N LEU A 206 7.55 -9.10 5.57
CA LEU A 206 8.36 -9.30 4.36
C LEU A 206 9.70 -8.59 4.54
N PHE A 207 10.80 -9.35 4.39
CA PHE A 207 12.16 -8.85 4.58
C PHE A 207 12.79 -8.40 3.25
N PRO A 208 13.75 -7.46 3.26
CA PRO A 208 14.36 -6.94 2.03
C PRO A 208 14.94 -8.02 1.10
N LEU A 209 15.68 -8.98 1.63
CA LEU A 209 16.27 -10.06 0.82
C LEU A 209 15.21 -11.05 0.32
N GLU A 210 14.18 -11.33 1.13
CA GLU A 210 13.04 -12.15 0.72
C GLU A 210 12.29 -11.48 -0.43
N LEU A 211 11.98 -10.18 -0.30
CA LEU A 211 11.32 -9.39 -1.35
C LEU A 211 12.13 -9.39 -2.65
N ARG A 212 13.44 -9.13 -2.57
CA ARG A 212 14.33 -9.18 -3.74
C ARG A 212 14.30 -10.56 -4.41
N ARG A 213 14.40 -11.63 -3.63
CA ARG A 213 14.36 -13.01 -4.15
C ARG A 213 13.02 -13.31 -4.83
N LEU A 214 11.90 -12.94 -4.21
CA LEU A 214 10.56 -13.13 -4.77
C LEU A 214 10.41 -12.41 -6.12
N LEU A 215 10.79 -11.15 -6.20
CA LEU A 215 10.76 -10.38 -7.42
C LEU A 215 11.63 -11.03 -8.52
N THR A 216 12.87 -11.37 -8.21
CA THR A 216 13.80 -12.00 -9.19
C THR A 216 13.26 -13.36 -9.65
N SER A 217 12.72 -14.20 -8.77
CA SER A 217 12.15 -15.50 -9.13
C SER A 217 10.90 -15.39 -10.03
N HIS A 218 10.21 -14.24 -9.99
CA HIS A 218 9.09 -13.94 -10.88
C HIS A 218 9.49 -13.16 -12.13
N GLY A 219 10.77 -13.08 -12.43
CA GLY A 219 11.28 -12.45 -13.67
C GLY A 219 11.35 -10.94 -13.62
N PHE A 220 11.47 -10.34 -12.44
CA PHE A 220 11.70 -8.91 -12.27
C PHE A 220 13.20 -8.62 -11.99
N GLU A 221 13.74 -7.59 -12.64
CA GLU A 221 14.97 -6.93 -12.23
C GLU A 221 14.65 -5.87 -11.17
N VAL A 222 15.29 -5.94 -10.00
CA VAL A 222 15.12 -4.96 -8.94
C VAL A 222 16.04 -3.77 -9.19
N LEU A 223 15.44 -2.65 -9.61
CA LEU A 223 16.15 -1.40 -9.94
C LEU A 223 16.45 -0.59 -8.67
N GLU A 224 15.48 -0.52 -7.74
CA GLU A 224 15.62 0.13 -6.44
C GLU A 224 15.01 -0.76 -5.34
N LEU A 225 15.68 -0.80 -4.19
CA LEU A 225 15.15 -1.33 -2.94
C LEU A 225 15.83 -0.60 -1.79
N HIS A 226 15.09 0.27 -1.11
CA HIS A 226 15.61 1.16 -0.08
C HIS A 226 14.55 1.49 0.98
N ASP A 227 14.97 2.05 2.10
CA ASP A 227 14.11 2.45 3.21
C ASP A 227 13.69 3.94 3.18
N GLY A 228 14.18 4.71 2.24
CA GLY A 228 13.77 6.11 2.07
C GLY A 228 14.83 6.97 1.36
N PRO A 229 14.54 8.26 1.22
CA PRO A 229 13.29 8.92 1.57
C PRO A 229 12.11 8.46 0.70
N GLY A 230 10.93 8.38 1.30
CA GLY A 230 9.69 8.00 0.67
C GLY A 230 8.50 8.82 1.17
N PRO A 231 7.30 8.60 0.65
CA PRO A 231 6.14 9.41 0.98
C PRO A 231 5.73 9.35 2.45
N ARG A 232 6.10 8.27 3.16
CA ARG A 232 5.74 8.02 4.56
C ARG A 232 6.95 7.82 5.46
N THR A 233 8.09 8.39 5.07
CA THR A 233 9.33 8.38 5.88
C THR A 233 9.54 9.71 6.59
N GLU A 234 10.45 9.71 7.58
CA GLU A 234 10.91 10.93 8.23
C GLU A 234 12.43 11.04 8.05
N PRO A 235 12.95 12.01 7.29
CA PRO A 235 12.21 13.03 6.52
C PRO A 235 11.50 12.46 5.30
N PRO A 236 10.41 13.10 4.85
CA PRO A 236 9.66 12.63 3.69
C PRO A 236 10.42 12.86 2.38
N TRP A 237 9.99 12.15 1.35
CA TRP A 237 10.49 12.34 0.00
C TRP A 237 10.30 13.79 -0.49
N ARG A 238 11.27 14.25 -1.27
CA ARG A 238 11.23 15.52 -2.01
C ARG A 238 11.81 15.31 -3.39
N GLU A 239 11.28 16.03 -4.37
CA GLU A 239 11.76 15.95 -5.75
C GLU A 239 13.27 16.20 -5.85
N GLY A 240 13.96 15.39 -6.68
CA GLY A 240 15.42 15.45 -6.86
C GLY A 240 16.24 14.79 -5.76
N ARG A 241 15.64 14.25 -4.70
CA ARG A 241 16.36 13.52 -3.67
C ARG A 241 16.53 12.06 -4.05
N LEU A 242 17.77 11.60 -4.08
CA LEU A 242 18.10 10.22 -4.39
C LEU A 242 17.74 9.28 -3.22
N PRO A 243 17.40 8.01 -3.52
CA PRO A 243 17.18 6.97 -2.51
C PRO A 243 18.41 6.77 -1.61
N ALA A 244 18.17 6.45 -0.34
CA ALA A 244 19.21 5.95 0.54
C ALA A 244 19.63 4.53 0.14
N GLY A 245 20.90 4.17 0.41
CA GLY A 245 21.40 2.82 0.12
C GLY A 245 21.11 1.79 1.21
N THR A 246 20.21 2.09 2.17
CA THR A 246 19.90 1.26 3.34
C THR A 246 18.52 0.62 3.25
N THR A 247 18.26 -0.36 4.12
CA THR A 247 16.96 -1.06 4.26
C THR A 247 16.64 -1.35 5.73
N ASP A 248 17.03 -0.46 6.64
CA ASP A 248 16.95 -0.68 8.10
C ASP A 248 15.74 0.00 8.76
N ALA A 249 15.18 1.05 8.13
CA ALA A 249 14.04 1.78 8.66
C ALA A 249 12.71 1.04 8.48
N ASP A 250 11.60 1.64 8.96
CA ASP A 250 10.27 1.03 9.04
C ASP A 250 9.56 0.88 7.69
N ARG A 251 10.09 1.48 6.62
CA ARG A 251 9.53 1.43 5.27
C ARG A 251 10.48 0.79 4.28
N LEU A 252 9.92 0.14 3.28
CA LEU A 252 10.61 -0.31 2.08
C LEU A 252 9.94 0.30 0.85
N HIS A 253 10.76 0.75 -0.07
CA HIS A 253 10.38 1.25 -1.38
C HIS A 253 11.08 0.39 -2.42
N VAL A 254 10.33 -0.10 -3.39
CA VAL A 254 10.86 -0.94 -4.44
C VAL A 254 10.39 -0.46 -5.80
N VAL A 255 11.33 -0.41 -6.75
CA VAL A 255 11.06 -0.28 -8.17
C VAL A 255 11.69 -1.49 -8.85
N ALA A 256 10.88 -2.24 -9.58
CA ALA A 256 11.34 -3.42 -10.30
C ALA A 256 10.81 -3.40 -11.73
N ARG A 257 11.61 -3.90 -12.68
CA ARG A 257 11.27 -3.98 -14.10
C ARG A 257 10.99 -5.42 -14.49
N LEU A 258 9.90 -5.68 -15.18
CA LEU A 258 9.64 -6.97 -15.77
C LEU A 258 10.63 -7.22 -16.91
N ASN A 259 11.40 -8.32 -16.82
CA ASN A 259 12.32 -8.71 -17.86
C ASN A 259 11.54 -8.99 -19.16
N SER A 260 12.06 -8.53 -20.28
CA SER A 260 11.51 -8.93 -21.58
C SER A 260 11.72 -10.44 -21.77
N PRO A 261 10.76 -11.15 -22.36
CA PRO A 261 11.02 -12.54 -22.76
C PRO A 261 12.23 -12.57 -23.72
N VAL A 262 13.16 -13.48 -23.43
CA VAL A 262 14.33 -13.75 -24.29
C VAL A 262 13.87 -14.45 -25.57
#